data_dde8380be3c9e69329abe5d4f5a66a6b
#
_entry.id   dde8380be3c9e69329abe5d4f5a66a6b
#
_cell.length_a   1.000
_cell.length_b   1.000
_cell.length_c   1.000
_cell.angle_alpha   90.00
_cell.angle_beta   90.00
_cell.angle_gamma   90.00
#
_symmetry.space_group_name_H-M   'P 1'
#
loop_
_entity.id
_entity.type
_entity.pdbx_description
1 polymer ?
#
loop_
_entity_poly.entity_id
_entity_poly.type
_entity_poly.pdbx_seq_one_letter_code
_entity_poly.pdbx_strand_id
1 'polypeptide(L)'
;TLHSKAICAWTSSGTTALRIARERPQSPILALTPKRDTARRLALVWGVHALETRYATDIEDMVKRACEYSKSEGFGEDGDRVIIVAGMPFGSPGATNMIRIAHLGEEAAIPDEDAP
;
A
#
# COMPACT_ATOMS: atom_id res chain seq x y z
N THR A 1 1.76 14.23 13.60
CA THR A 1 2.09 13.73 12.31
C THR A 1 2.73 12.39 12.40
N LEU A 2 2.30 11.47 11.56
CA LEU A 2 2.86 10.17 11.60
C LEU A 2 4.12 10.12 10.79
N HIS A 3 5.12 9.46 11.34
CA HIS A 3 6.33 9.20 10.60
C HIS A 3 6.20 7.81 10.02
N SER A 4 6.24 7.69 8.72
CA SER A 4 6.18 6.40 8.09
C SER A 4 7.30 6.30 7.07
N LYS A 5 7.70 5.08 6.77
CA LYS A 5 8.77 4.86 5.80
C LYS A 5 8.22 4.81 4.39
N ALA A 6 6.96 4.48 4.25
CA ALA A 6 6.37 4.39 2.93
C ALA A 6 4.86 4.48 3.03
N ILE A 7 4.22 4.85 1.94
CA ILE A 7 2.79 4.81 1.83
C ILE A 7 2.50 3.81 0.74
N CYS A 8 1.80 2.73 1.09
CA CYS A 8 1.47 1.68 0.12
C CYS A 8 0.07 1.93 -0.38
N ALA A 9 -0.07 2.13 -1.66
CA ALA A 9 -1.37 2.45 -2.24
C ALA A 9 -1.81 1.32 -3.15
N TRP A 10 -2.86 0.63 -2.75
CA TRP A 10 -3.49 -0.39 -3.58
C TRP A 10 -4.44 0.32 -4.54
N THR A 11 -4.23 0.17 -5.82
CA THR A 11 -5.02 0.90 -6.77
C THR A 11 -5.21 0.09 -8.04
N SER A 12 -6.35 0.19 -8.64
CA SER A 12 -6.63 -0.47 -9.90
C SER A 12 -6.34 0.47 -11.06
N SER A 13 -6.87 1.67 -10.99
CA SER A 13 -6.73 2.63 -12.08
C SER A 13 -5.58 3.61 -11.89
N GLY A 14 -5.01 3.64 -10.71
CA GLY A 14 -3.95 4.60 -10.42
C GLY A 14 -4.45 5.83 -9.69
N THR A 15 -5.75 6.01 -9.56
CA THR A 15 -6.29 7.22 -8.98
C THR A 15 -5.83 7.44 -7.54
N THR A 16 -5.85 6.38 -6.74
CA THR A 16 -5.46 6.51 -5.34
C THR A 16 -4.01 6.98 -5.23
N ALA A 17 -3.13 6.34 -5.98
CA ALA A 17 -1.72 6.71 -5.92
C ALA A 17 -1.49 8.13 -6.42
N LEU A 18 -2.22 8.53 -7.47
CA LEU A 18 -2.06 9.86 -7.99
C LEU A 18 -2.55 10.93 -7.03
N ARG A 19 -3.65 10.64 -6.32
CA ARG A 19 -4.15 11.59 -5.35
C ARG A 19 -3.15 11.78 -4.22
N ILE A 20 -2.54 10.70 -3.76
CA ILE A 20 -1.55 10.79 -2.71
C ILE A 20 -0.32 11.53 -3.21
N ALA A 21 0.11 11.24 -4.43
CA ALA A 21 1.30 11.87 -4.97
C ALA A 21 1.11 13.38 -5.13
N ARG A 22 -0.14 13.79 -5.40
CA ARG A 22 -0.41 15.20 -5.60
C ARG A 22 -0.17 15.99 -4.32
N GLU A 23 -0.32 15.34 -3.15
CA GLU A 23 -0.10 16.02 -1.89
C GLU A 23 1.38 16.07 -1.51
N ARG A 24 2.23 15.46 -2.31
CA ARG A 24 3.68 15.49 -2.11
C ARG A 24 4.08 15.10 -0.70
N PRO A 25 3.72 13.89 -0.28
CA PRO A 25 4.09 13.44 1.06
C PRO A 25 5.60 13.26 1.14
N GLN A 26 6.11 13.28 2.36
CA GLN A 26 7.55 13.09 2.54
C GLN A 26 7.94 11.63 2.35
N SER A 27 7.04 10.71 2.58
CA SER A 27 7.35 9.29 2.41
C SER A 27 7.15 8.90 0.95
N PRO A 28 7.95 7.98 0.45
CA PRO A 28 7.73 7.49 -0.91
C PRO A 28 6.44 6.70 -1.01
N ILE A 29 5.87 6.62 -2.18
CA ILE A 29 4.63 5.92 -2.42
C ILE A 29 4.94 4.64 -3.16
N LEU A 30 4.50 3.51 -2.61
CA LEU A 30 4.62 2.22 -3.25
C LEU A 30 3.23 1.87 -3.78
N ALA A 31 3.05 1.93 -5.07
CA ALA A 31 1.75 1.67 -5.68
C ALA A 31 1.67 0.22 -6.10
N LEU A 32 0.62 -0.47 -5.68
CA LEU A 32 0.43 -1.88 -5.98
C LEU A 32 -0.82 -2.02 -6.83
N THR A 33 -0.69 -2.59 -8.00
CA THR A 33 -1.80 -2.65 -8.93
C THR A 33 -1.75 -3.95 -9.73
N PRO A 34 -2.89 -4.53 -10.08
CA PRO A 34 -2.91 -5.72 -10.91
C PRO A 34 -2.76 -5.39 -12.39
N LYS A 35 -2.78 -4.11 -12.76
CA LYS A 35 -2.77 -3.74 -14.17
C LYS A 35 -1.43 -3.22 -14.59
N ARG A 36 -0.84 -3.89 -15.56
CA ARG A 36 0.49 -3.50 -16.04
C ARG A 36 0.50 -2.08 -16.59
N ASP A 37 -0.57 -1.70 -17.32
CA ASP A 37 -0.60 -0.37 -17.88
C ASP A 37 -0.64 0.69 -16.80
N THR A 38 -1.35 0.43 -15.72
CA THR A 38 -1.41 1.36 -14.60
C THR A 38 -0.03 1.45 -13.95
N ALA A 39 0.63 0.32 -13.75
CA ALA A 39 1.96 0.35 -13.15
C ALA A 39 2.93 1.14 -14.01
N ARG A 40 2.84 1.00 -15.33
CA ARG A 40 3.73 1.72 -16.23
C ARG A 40 3.47 3.21 -16.19
N ARG A 41 2.20 3.61 -16.13
CA ARG A 41 1.90 5.03 -16.06
C ARG A 41 2.36 5.63 -14.74
N LEU A 42 2.18 4.90 -13.64
CA LEU A 42 2.55 5.41 -12.34
C LEU A 42 4.06 5.46 -12.18
N ALA A 43 4.80 4.65 -12.90
CA ALA A 43 6.24 4.68 -12.82
C ALA A 43 6.81 6.01 -13.27
N LEU A 44 6.03 6.80 -14.00
CA LEU A 44 6.49 8.09 -14.46
C LEU A 44 6.15 9.22 -13.49
N VAL A 45 5.45 8.91 -12.40
CA VAL A 45 5.04 9.94 -11.46
C VAL A 45 6.10 10.09 -10.38
N TRP A 46 6.51 11.32 -10.15
CA TRP A 46 7.57 11.57 -9.16
C TRP A 46 7.14 11.09 -7.79
N GLY A 47 8.04 10.39 -7.13
CA GLY A 47 7.76 9.89 -5.78
C GLY A 47 6.99 8.60 -5.73
N VAL A 48 6.66 8.01 -6.85
CA VAL A 48 5.90 6.77 -6.89
C VAL A 48 6.76 5.65 -7.43
N HIS A 49 6.77 4.53 -6.70
CA HIS A 49 7.41 3.30 -7.15
C HIS A 49 6.26 2.32 -7.38
N ALA A 50 6.06 1.88 -8.60
CA ALA A 50 4.90 1.07 -8.93
C ALA A 50 5.28 -0.38 -9.17
N LEU A 51 4.45 -1.28 -8.64
CA LEU A 51 4.64 -2.70 -8.85
C LEU A 51 3.37 -3.33 -9.38
N GLU A 52 3.51 -4.20 -10.35
CA GLU A 52 2.39 -4.97 -10.83
C GLU A 52 2.29 -6.23 -9.98
N THR A 53 1.14 -6.45 -9.36
CA THR A 53 0.93 -7.64 -8.54
C THR A 53 -0.57 -7.90 -8.51
N ARG A 54 -0.99 -9.16 -8.35
CA ARG A 54 -2.41 -9.44 -8.29
C ARG A 54 -3.04 -8.67 -7.14
N TYR A 55 -4.28 -8.29 -7.30
CA TYR A 55 -4.95 -7.52 -6.26
C TYR A 55 -5.15 -8.38 -5.02
N ALA A 56 -5.21 -7.74 -3.89
CA ALA A 56 -5.37 -8.46 -2.63
C ALA A 56 -6.75 -9.09 -2.55
N THR A 57 -6.83 -10.24 -1.91
CA THR A 57 -8.09 -10.96 -1.79
C THR A 57 -8.89 -10.50 -0.59
N ASP A 58 -8.24 -10.01 0.43
CA ASP A 58 -8.92 -9.48 1.61
C ASP A 58 -7.98 -8.54 2.33
N ILE A 59 -8.44 -8.00 3.44
CA ILE A 59 -7.65 -7.01 4.16
C ILE A 59 -6.37 -7.59 4.70
N GLU A 60 -6.41 -8.82 5.21
CA GLU A 60 -5.19 -9.41 5.73
C GLU A 60 -4.16 -9.62 4.64
N ASP A 61 -4.59 -10.08 3.47
CA ASP A 61 -3.69 -10.27 2.36
C ASP A 61 -3.12 -8.92 1.92
N MET A 62 -3.96 -7.88 1.93
CA MET A 62 -3.54 -6.56 1.55
C MET A 62 -2.43 -6.05 2.46
N VAL A 63 -2.63 -6.17 3.77
CA VAL A 63 -1.64 -5.69 4.71
C VAL A 63 -0.37 -6.50 4.62
N LYS A 64 -0.50 -7.82 4.55
CA LYS A 64 0.67 -8.68 4.51
C LYS A 64 1.52 -8.41 3.29
N ARG A 65 0.89 -8.33 2.13
CA ARG A 65 1.66 -8.13 0.91
C ARG A 65 2.24 -6.74 0.81
N ALA A 66 1.54 -5.73 1.33
CA ALA A 66 2.09 -4.38 1.35
C ALA A 66 3.34 -4.35 2.22
N CYS A 67 3.31 -5.02 3.36
CA CYS A 67 4.47 -5.06 4.23
C CYS A 67 5.62 -5.84 3.59
N GLU A 68 5.30 -6.95 2.94
CA GLU A 68 6.34 -7.75 2.31
C GLU A 68 7.01 -6.98 1.17
N TYR A 69 6.23 -6.28 0.35
CA TYR A 69 6.81 -5.51 -0.73
C TYR A 69 7.58 -4.32 -0.20
N SER A 70 7.12 -3.71 0.88
CA SER A 70 7.86 -2.59 1.46
C SER A 70 9.25 -3.03 1.87
N LYS A 71 9.36 -4.22 2.45
CA LYS A 71 10.67 -4.70 2.86
C LYS A 71 11.51 -5.14 1.66
N SER A 72 10.90 -5.86 0.74
CA SER A 72 11.67 -6.39 -0.39
C SER A 72 12.13 -5.29 -1.34
N GLU A 73 11.38 -4.19 -1.42
CA GLU A 73 11.78 -3.09 -2.28
C GLU A 73 12.66 -2.08 -1.54
N GLY A 74 13.01 -2.35 -0.32
CA GLY A 74 13.95 -1.49 0.38
C GLY A 74 13.37 -0.25 1.01
N PHE A 75 12.05 -0.21 1.23
CA PHE A 75 11.45 0.98 1.80
C PHE A 75 11.40 0.96 3.32
N GLY A 76 11.78 -0.14 3.95
CA GLY A 76 11.76 -0.16 5.39
C GLY A 76 12.26 -1.49 5.92
N GLU A 77 12.41 -1.53 7.23
CA GLU A 77 12.88 -2.72 7.92
C GLU A 77 11.91 -3.08 9.01
N ASP A 78 12.10 -4.23 9.62
CA ASP A 78 11.21 -4.66 10.69
C ASP A 78 11.14 -3.58 11.77
N GLY A 79 9.95 -3.29 12.22
CA GLY A 79 9.72 -2.26 13.21
C GLY A 79 9.32 -0.92 12.60
N ASP A 80 9.59 -0.70 11.34
CA ASP A 80 9.22 0.57 10.71
C ASP A 80 7.74 0.63 10.42
N ARG A 81 7.18 1.81 10.42
CA ARG A 81 5.78 1.98 10.12
C ARG A 81 5.54 2.28 8.65
N VAL A 82 4.48 1.72 8.13
CA VAL A 82 4.03 2.05 6.77
C VAL A 82 2.54 2.34 6.84
N ILE A 83 2.06 3.18 5.94
CA ILE A 83 0.65 3.50 5.85
C ILE A 83 0.13 2.80 4.61
N ILE A 84 -0.98 2.09 4.74
CA ILE A 84 -1.56 1.34 3.65
C ILE A 84 -2.90 1.95 3.30
N VAL A 85 -3.06 2.34 2.05
CA VAL A 85 -4.27 2.99 1.59
C VAL A 85 -4.86 2.16 0.46
N ALA A 86 -6.15 1.90 0.51
CA ALA A 86 -6.84 1.21 -0.56
C ALA A 86 -7.95 2.08 -1.09
N GLY A 87 -7.97 2.29 -2.38
CA GLY A 87 -8.94 3.18 -2.97
C GLY A 87 -10.26 2.55 -3.25
N MET A 88 -10.37 1.24 -3.15
CA MET A 88 -11.60 0.61 -3.48
C MET A 88 -11.71 -0.72 -2.79
N PRO A 89 -12.86 -1.07 -2.32
CA PRO A 89 -13.02 -2.35 -1.64
C PRO A 89 -12.97 -3.47 -2.65
N PHE A 90 -12.79 -4.65 -2.16
CA PHE A 90 -12.60 -5.80 -2.97
C PHE A 90 -13.84 -6.08 -3.80
N GLY A 91 -13.67 -6.15 -5.09
CA GLY A 91 -14.75 -6.52 -5.99
C GLY A 91 -15.87 -5.54 -6.11
N SER A 92 -15.76 -4.36 -5.53
CA SER A 92 -16.84 -3.43 -5.55
C SER A 92 -16.33 -2.06 -5.86
N PRO A 93 -16.64 -1.52 -7.00
CA PRO A 93 -16.20 -0.19 -7.31
C PRO A 93 -16.93 0.72 -6.40
N GLY A 94 -16.31 1.31 -5.54
CA GLY A 94 -17.00 2.15 -4.67
C GLY A 94 -16.15 3.23 -4.24
N ALA A 95 -16.66 4.02 -3.43
CA ALA A 95 -15.95 5.10 -2.93
C ALA A 95 -15.32 4.84 -1.62
N THR A 96 -15.36 3.65 -1.16
CA THR A 96 -14.83 3.38 0.17
C THR A 96 -13.34 3.43 0.15
N ASN A 97 -12.78 4.16 1.04
CA ASN A 97 -11.35 4.24 1.19
C ASN A 97 -10.97 3.63 2.51
N MET A 98 -9.83 2.96 2.52
CA MET A 98 -9.35 2.35 3.73
C MET A 98 -7.95 2.83 3.97
N ILE A 99 -7.65 3.16 5.22
CA ILE A 99 -6.31 3.54 5.62
C ILE A 99 -5.93 2.71 6.82
N ARG A 100 -4.78 2.08 6.76
CA ARG A 100 -4.32 1.24 7.85
C ARG A 100 -2.86 1.52 8.11
N ILE A 101 -2.47 1.54 9.37
CA ILE A 101 -1.09 1.70 9.74
C ILE A 101 -0.56 0.34 10.16
N ALA A 102 0.57 -0.05 9.64
CA ALA A 102 1.15 -1.33 9.96
C ALA A 102 2.62 -1.16 10.31
N HIS A 103 3.15 -2.09 11.10
CA HIS A 103 4.56 -2.11 11.42
C HIS A 103 5.16 -3.31 10.72
N LEU A 104 6.25 -3.08 10.01
CA LEU A 104 6.87 -4.16 9.26
C LEU A 104 7.39 -5.22 10.20
N GLY A 105 7.24 -6.44 9.81
CA GLY A 105 7.69 -7.56 10.63
C GLY A 105 6.65 -8.06 11.60
N GLU A 106 5.56 -7.31 11.80
CA GLU A 106 4.54 -7.74 12.73
C GLU A 106 3.30 -8.28 12.05
N GLU A 107 3.28 -8.26 10.74
CA GLU A 107 2.09 -8.67 10.04
C GLU A 107 1.76 -10.12 10.26
N ALA A 108 2.75 -10.93 10.60
CA ALA A 108 2.51 -12.32 10.83
C ALA A 108 1.86 -12.59 12.18
N ALA A 109 1.90 -11.65 13.06
CA ALA A 109 1.33 -11.83 14.38
C ALA A 109 -0.03 -11.21 14.52
N ILE A 110 -0.51 -10.63 13.47
CA ILE A 110 -1.74 -9.96 13.58
C ILE A 110 -2.85 -10.72 14.12
N PRO A 111 -3.09 -11.90 13.77
CA PRO A 111 -4.28 -12.54 14.19
C PRO A 111 -4.44 -12.68 15.63
N ASP A 112 -3.40 -12.50 16.31
CA ASP A 112 -3.53 -12.72 17.67
C ASP A 112 -4.21 -11.72 18.37
N GLU A 113 -4.28 -10.63 17.83
CA GLU A 113 -4.85 -9.65 18.55
C GLU A 113 -6.18 -9.95 18.87
N ASP A 114 -6.77 -10.78 18.15
CA ASP A 114 -8.05 -11.03 18.49
C ASP A 114 -8.16 -11.91 19.57
N ALA A 115 -7.21 -12.55 19.85
CA ALA A 115 -7.34 -13.43 20.91
C ALA A 115 -7.54 -12.60 22.04
N PRO A 116 -8.41 -12.70 22.67
CA PRO A 116 -8.75 -11.80 23.69
C PRO A 116 -8.01 -11.70 24.80
#